data_fcc2bded8261d31f1346e0a09b65d113
#
_entry.id   fcc2bded8261d31f1346e0a09b65d113
#
_cell.length_a   1.000
_cell.length_b   1.000
_cell.length_c   1.000
_cell.angle_alpha   90.00
_cell.angle_beta   90.00
_cell.angle_gamma   90.00
#
_symmetry.space_group_name_H-M   'P 1'
#
loop_
_entity.id
_entity.type
_entity.pdbx_description
1 polymer ?
#
loop_
_entity_poly.entity_id
_entity_poly.type
_entity_poly.pdbx_seq_one_letter_code
_entity_poly.pdbx_strand_id
1 'polypeptide(L)'
;MNKIFRVIWSHAQQAWVVVSELVKSHTKTSACTDKRAQVCTSDYFLDKQQDKFKLSLLSLVLLSIFFSPVGLAAWLQDSSSQGSKGSDEGSIGIGRESKVGHGSITIGQKSEAEGRTAVAIGYSAKTGSEHDNAIAIGNNSTATGPGTVTVGHSSEAKDRSVVLGANAKGESAQTVVIGTLAKASASQSIAIGADSKAEGYGSISIGGDDLDSTDYHDNNKTRQTRQTTTAKGKASVAIGGLSLATGDGSTVLGPLASASHVEGIAIGARSKSTNEYGIAVGGGATAGKNAVAXGKESXGAGTDSIAIGNSAKTTGADSVVVGANIXVTDGQLVAIGYQASAKSRSTALGYK
;
A
#
# COMPACT_ATOMS: atom_id res chain seq x y z
N MET A 1 -50.59 -27.50 -20.68
CA MET A 1 -49.65 -28.63 -20.60
C MET A 1 -48.43 -28.23 -19.81
N ASN A 2 -48.28 -28.76 -18.61
CA ASN A 2 -47.13 -28.48 -17.79
C ASN A 2 -45.94 -29.29 -18.32
N LYS A 3 -44.88 -28.59 -18.72
CA LYS A 3 -43.65 -29.25 -19.13
C LYS A 3 -42.86 -29.58 -17.87
N ILE A 4 -42.62 -30.85 -17.66
CA ILE A 4 -41.82 -31.31 -16.54
C ILE A 4 -40.38 -31.49 -17.00
N PHE A 5 -39.49 -30.85 -16.31
CA PHE A 5 -38.02 -30.96 -16.56
C PHE A 5 -37.37 -31.67 -15.37
N ARG A 6 -36.43 -32.48 -15.65
CA ARG A 6 -35.61 -33.13 -14.62
C ARG A 6 -34.15 -32.67 -14.77
N VAL A 7 -33.50 -32.48 -13.63
CA VAL A 7 -32.08 -32.19 -13.60
C VAL A 7 -31.37 -33.50 -13.32
N ILE A 8 -30.49 -33.90 -14.22
CA ILE A 8 -29.73 -35.12 -14.06
C ILE A 8 -28.22 -34.81 -14.19
N TRP A 9 -27.39 -35.61 -13.50
CA TRP A 9 -25.95 -35.45 -13.60
C TRP A 9 -25.46 -36.13 -14.88
N SER A 10 -24.81 -35.36 -15.73
CA SER A 10 -24.22 -35.88 -16.96
C SER A 10 -22.77 -36.25 -16.71
N HIS A 11 -22.47 -37.54 -16.72
CA HIS A 11 -21.11 -38.00 -16.55
C HIS A 11 -20.20 -37.61 -17.71
N ALA A 12 -20.76 -37.43 -18.89
CA ALA A 12 -19.99 -37.02 -20.06
C ALA A 12 -19.58 -35.54 -20.03
N GLN A 13 -20.41 -34.73 -19.41
CA GLN A 13 -20.16 -33.27 -19.31
C GLN A 13 -19.70 -32.86 -17.91
N GLN A 14 -19.74 -33.80 -16.96
CA GLN A 14 -19.42 -33.55 -15.55
C GLN A 14 -20.17 -32.33 -14.98
N ALA A 15 -21.47 -32.23 -15.34
CA ALA A 15 -22.30 -31.11 -14.94
C ALA A 15 -23.75 -31.53 -14.77
N TRP A 16 -24.51 -30.77 -14.00
CA TRP A 16 -25.96 -30.95 -13.88
C TRP A 16 -26.63 -30.36 -15.13
N VAL A 17 -27.39 -31.21 -15.85
CA VAL A 17 -28.10 -30.76 -17.05
C VAL A 17 -29.61 -30.93 -16.89
N VAL A 18 -30.36 -30.03 -17.48
CA VAL A 18 -31.81 -30.07 -17.46
C VAL A 18 -32.29 -30.81 -18.71
N VAL A 19 -33.04 -31.89 -18.50
CA VAL A 19 -33.58 -32.64 -19.62
C VAL A 19 -35.10 -32.61 -19.56
N SER A 20 -35.70 -32.55 -20.75
CA SER A 20 -37.17 -32.59 -20.89
C SER A 20 -37.63 -34.04 -20.99
N GLU A 21 -38.70 -34.38 -20.29
CA GLU A 21 -39.29 -35.71 -20.36
C GLU A 21 -39.88 -36.04 -21.76
N LEU A 22 -39.94 -35.07 -22.64
CA LEU A 22 -40.47 -35.29 -23.98
C LEU A 22 -39.45 -35.86 -24.96
N VAL A 23 -38.18 -35.98 -24.55
CA VAL A 23 -37.19 -36.69 -25.37
C VAL A 23 -37.23 -38.16 -25.00
N LYS A 24 -38.29 -38.84 -25.38
CA LYS A 24 -38.26 -40.28 -25.48
C LYS A 24 -37.33 -40.63 -26.63
N SER A 25 -36.26 -41.29 -26.35
CA SER A 25 -35.47 -41.92 -27.39
C SER A 25 -36.36 -42.99 -28.05
N HIS A 26 -36.93 -42.64 -29.15
CA HIS A 26 -37.52 -43.67 -30.00
C HIS A 26 -36.38 -44.35 -30.74
N THR A 27 -35.76 -45.27 -30.10
CA THR A 27 -35.13 -46.36 -30.82
C THR A 27 -36.24 -47.25 -31.36
N LYS A 28 -36.89 -46.78 -32.36
CA LYS A 28 -37.62 -47.72 -33.21
C LYS A 28 -36.61 -48.33 -34.13
N THR A 29 -36.23 -49.51 -33.81
CA THR A 29 -35.76 -50.46 -34.81
C THR A 29 -36.96 -50.67 -35.74
N SER A 30 -37.05 -49.90 -36.76
CA SER A 30 -37.95 -50.21 -37.86
C SER A 30 -37.32 -51.36 -38.59
N ALA A 31 -37.81 -52.57 -38.27
CA ALA A 31 -37.58 -53.68 -39.17
C ALA A 31 -38.24 -53.30 -40.49
N CYS A 32 -37.41 -53.12 -41.50
CA CYS A 32 -37.86 -52.84 -42.83
C CYS A 32 -38.38 -54.16 -43.41
N THR A 33 -39.72 -54.30 -43.40
CA THR A 33 -40.37 -55.47 -43.95
C THR A 33 -40.87 -55.27 -45.38
N ASP A 34 -40.29 -54.33 -46.10
CA ASP A 34 -40.74 -54.14 -47.48
C ASP A 34 -39.64 -54.54 -48.47
N LYS A 35 -39.98 -55.45 -49.33
CA LYS A 35 -39.08 -56.07 -50.30
C LYS A 35 -38.77 -55.17 -51.52
N ARG A 36 -38.77 -53.89 -51.38
CA ARG A 36 -38.37 -53.01 -52.45
C ARG A 36 -37.02 -52.40 -52.11
N ALA A 37 -36.01 -52.96 -52.69
CA ALA A 37 -34.64 -52.79 -52.32
C ALA A 37 -33.99 -51.47 -52.77
N GLN A 38 -34.67 -50.35 -52.73
CA GLN A 38 -34.04 -49.13 -53.26
C GLN A 38 -33.95 -47.93 -52.30
N VAL A 39 -34.40 -48.04 -51.09
CA VAL A 39 -34.37 -46.87 -50.19
C VAL A 39 -33.37 -47.02 -49.02
N CYS A 40 -32.80 -48.21 -48.88
CA CYS A 40 -31.90 -48.45 -47.71
C CYS A 40 -30.41 -48.15 -47.97
N THR A 41 -30.07 -47.73 -49.18
CA THR A 41 -28.62 -47.53 -49.51
C THR A 41 -28.10 -46.15 -49.14
N SER A 42 -28.95 -45.15 -49.01
CA SER A 42 -28.49 -43.81 -48.66
C SER A 42 -28.20 -43.67 -47.16
N ASP A 43 -29.04 -44.30 -46.31
CA ASP A 43 -28.88 -44.19 -44.88
C ASP A 43 -27.65 -44.97 -44.39
N TYR A 44 -27.36 -46.11 -45.01
CA TYR A 44 -26.20 -46.92 -44.67
C TYR A 44 -24.90 -46.19 -45.01
N PHE A 45 -24.88 -45.42 -46.08
CA PHE A 45 -23.71 -44.73 -46.50
C PHE A 45 -23.42 -43.51 -45.61
N LEU A 46 -24.46 -42.84 -45.19
CA LEU A 46 -24.37 -41.67 -44.28
C LEU A 46 -23.92 -42.14 -42.88
N ASP A 47 -24.44 -43.27 -42.42
CA ASP A 47 -24.08 -43.81 -41.09
C ASP A 47 -22.60 -44.22 -41.07
N LYS A 48 -22.12 -44.82 -42.16
CA LYS A 48 -20.74 -45.22 -42.25
C LYS A 48 -19.77 -44.04 -42.34
N GLN A 49 -20.21 -42.92 -42.92
CA GLN A 49 -19.43 -41.69 -42.93
C GLN A 49 -19.42 -41.00 -41.57
N GLN A 50 -20.56 -41.01 -40.88
CA GLN A 50 -20.64 -40.48 -39.52
C GLN A 50 -19.77 -41.29 -38.53
N ASP A 51 -19.74 -42.60 -38.67
CA ASP A 51 -18.89 -43.44 -37.81
C ASP A 51 -17.40 -43.16 -38.10
N LYS A 52 -17.03 -43.00 -39.34
CA LYS A 52 -15.65 -42.65 -39.69
C LYS A 52 -15.28 -41.28 -39.17
N PHE A 53 -16.22 -40.34 -39.22
CA PHE A 53 -15.98 -38.98 -38.71
C PHE A 53 -15.86 -39.00 -37.19
N LYS A 54 -16.73 -39.76 -36.50
CA LYS A 54 -16.65 -39.97 -35.07
C LYS A 54 -15.35 -40.64 -34.65
N LEU A 55 -14.91 -41.64 -35.45
CA LEU A 55 -13.68 -42.36 -35.16
C LEU A 55 -12.46 -41.42 -35.39
N SER A 56 -12.47 -40.59 -36.41
CA SER A 56 -11.37 -39.66 -36.70
C SER A 56 -11.34 -38.54 -35.62
N LEU A 57 -12.51 -38.06 -35.20
CA LEU A 57 -12.57 -37.06 -34.13
C LEU A 57 -12.09 -37.67 -32.81
N LEU A 58 -12.50 -38.90 -32.49
CA LEU A 58 -12.06 -39.58 -31.30
C LEU A 58 -10.55 -39.85 -31.33
N SER A 59 -10.00 -40.21 -32.50
CA SER A 59 -8.56 -40.42 -32.64
C SER A 59 -7.80 -39.08 -32.50
N LEU A 60 -8.36 -37.98 -32.98
CA LEU A 60 -7.74 -36.65 -32.83
C LEU A 60 -7.73 -36.24 -31.36
N VAL A 61 -8.83 -36.48 -30.65
CA VAL A 61 -8.92 -36.19 -29.22
C VAL A 61 -7.96 -37.07 -28.42
N LEU A 62 -7.92 -38.36 -28.74
CA LEU A 62 -6.99 -39.28 -28.10
C LEU A 62 -5.54 -38.90 -28.40
N LEU A 63 -5.27 -38.47 -29.64
CA LEU A 63 -3.94 -38.03 -30.02
C LEU A 63 -3.54 -36.79 -29.22
N SER A 64 -4.46 -35.85 -29.03
CA SER A 64 -4.18 -34.63 -28.26
C SER A 64 -3.93 -34.97 -26.78
N ILE A 65 -4.59 -35.99 -26.24
CA ILE A 65 -4.35 -36.44 -24.87
C ILE A 65 -2.98 -37.10 -24.73
N PHE A 66 -2.60 -37.96 -25.71
CA PHE A 66 -1.33 -38.65 -25.66
C PHE A 66 -0.13 -37.77 -25.99
N PHE A 67 -0.34 -36.68 -26.73
CA PHE A 67 0.72 -35.74 -27.06
C PHE A 67 0.64 -34.45 -26.25
N SER A 68 -0.23 -34.37 -25.24
CA SER A 68 -0.09 -33.35 -24.23
C SER A 68 1.28 -33.53 -23.57
N PRO A 69 2.15 -32.53 -23.58
CA PRO A 69 3.41 -32.65 -22.86
C PRO A 69 3.11 -32.88 -21.37
N VAL A 70 3.39 -34.11 -20.95
CA VAL A 70 3.22 -34.49 -19.53
C VAL A 70 4.32 -33.75 -18.77
N GLY A 71 3.93 -32.74 -17.99
CA GLY A 71 4.88 -32.09 -17.12
C GLY A 71 5.08 -30.59 -17.26
N LEU A 72 4.28 -29.90 -18.11
CA LEU A 72 4.35 -28.45 -18.19
C LEU A 72 2.92 -27.88 -18.19
N ALA A 73 2.30 -27.85 -17.04
CA ALA A 73 0.94 -27.33 -16.92
C ALA A 73 0.93 -25.82 -16.63
N ALA A 74 1.85 -25.08 -17.27
CA ALA A 74 1.79 -23.63 -17.29
C ALA A 74 0.69 -23.19 -18.28
N TRP A 75 -0.21 -22.34 -17.81
CA TRP A 75 -1.23 -21.75 -18.69
C TRP A 75 -0.65 -20.50 -19.34
N LEU A 76 -0.32 -20.57 -20.61
CA LEU A 76 0.24 -19.45 -21.38
C LEU A 76 -0.73 -19.07 -22.49
N GLN A 77 -1.07 -17.78 -22.60
CA GLN A 77 -2.04 -17.28 -23.56
C GLN A 77 -1.62 -15.91 -24.09
N ASP A 78 -2.04 -15.56 -25.32
CA ASP A 78 -1.78 -14.27 -25.97
C ASP A 78 -0.30 -13.96 -26.06
N SER A 79 0.50 -14.92 -26.57
CA SER A 79 1.95 -14.75 -26.77
C SER A 79 2.73 -14.51 -25.46
N SER A 80 2.20 -14.97 -24.33
CA SER A 80 2.99 -15.02 -23.12
C SER A 80 4.07 -16.10 -23.26
N SER A 81 5.15 -15.98 -22.49
CA SER A 81 6.28 -16.90 -22.56
C SER A 81 6.77 -17.27 -21.16
N GLN A 82 7.53 -18.34 -21.11
CA GLN A 82 8.23 -18.71 -19.88
C GLN A 82 9.27 -17.65 -19.54
N GLY A 83 9.47 -17.41 -18.25
CA GLY A 83 10.53 -16.55 -17.78
C GLY A 83 11.92 -17.18 -18.00
N SER A 84 12.95 -16.43 -17.70
CA SER A 84 14.34 -16.84 -17.94
C SER A 84 14.70 -18.15 -17.22
N LYS A 85 14.02 -18.45 -16.11
CA LYS A 85 14.26 -19.68 -15.34
C LYS A 85 13.21 -20.78 -15.59
N GLY A 86 12.35 -20.59 -16.60
CA GLY A 86 11.31 -21.57 -16.93
C GLY A 86 10.01 -21.35 -16.19
N SER A 87 9.07 -22.24 -16.41
CA SER A 87 7.78 -22.25 -15.74
C SER A 87 7.42 -23.69 -15.38
N ASP A 88 6.44 -23.87 -14.48
CA ASP A 88 6.03 -25.20 -14.04
C ASP A 88 4.51 -25.26 -13.85
N GLU A 89 4.03 -26.36 -13.29
CA GLU A 89 2.62 -26.52 -12.97
C GLU A 89 2.14 -25.40 -12.06
N GLY A 90 1.01 -24.83 -12.39
CA GLY A 90 0.46 -23.71 -11.64
C GLY A 90 0.86 -22.35 -12.15
N SER A 91 1.79 -22.26 -13.10
CA SER A 91 2.17 -20.98 -13.71
C SER A 91 1.07 -20.49 -14.65
N ILE A 92 0.70 -19.21 -14.53
CA ILE A 92 -0.34 -18.61 -15.39
C ILE A 92 0.23 -17.36 -16.07
N GLY A 93 0.28 -17.38 -17.42
CA GLY A 93 0.75 -16.25 -18.20
C GLY A 93 -0.30 -15.83 -19.22
N ILE A 94 -0.80 -14.60 -19.12
CA ILE A 94 -1.80 -14.08 -20.05
C ILE A 94 -1.38 -12.67 -20.48
N GLY A 95 -1.17 -12.49 -21.80
CA GLY A 95 -0.88 -11.19 -22.36
C GLY A 95 0.35 -11.17 -23.22
N ARG A 96 0.31 -10.32 -24.26
CA ARG A 96 1.39 -10.24 -25.22
C ARG A 96 2.70 -9.81 -24.55
N GLU A 97 3.77 -10.55 -24.80
CA GLU A 97 5.11 -10.31 -24.28
C GLU A 97 5.21 -10.47 -22.75
N SER A 98 4.22 -11.12 -22.11
CA SER A 98 4.34 -11.40 -20.67
C SER A 98 5.29 -12.58 -20.43
N LYS A 99 5.94 -12.60 -19.26
CA LYS A 99 6.89 -13.66 -18.87
C LYS A 99 6.54 -14.20 -17.49
N VAL A 100 6.40 -15.52 -17.38
CA VAL A 100 5.97 -16.16 -16.15
C VAL A 100 6.99 -17.20 -15.68
N GLY A 101 7.37 -17.15 -14.41
CA GLY A 101 8.27 -18.10 -13.78
C GLY A 101 7.54 -19.21 -13.03
N HIS A 102 8.28 -19.97 -12.23
CA HIS A 102 7.77 -21.15 -11.51
C HIS A 102 6.66 -20.80 -10.51
N GLY A 103 5.47 -21.39 -10.70
CA GLY A 103 4.33 -21.18 -9.82
C GLY A 103 3.84 -19.73 -9.77
N SER A 104 4.18 -18.93 -10.79
CA SER A 104 3.92 -17.50 -10.80
C SER A 104 2.71 -17.15 -11.67
N ILE A 105 2.22 -15.92 -11.50
CA ILE A 105 1.07 -15.43 -12.25
C ILE A 105 1.44 -14.11 -12.92
N THR A 106 1.28 -14.03 -14.26
CA THR A 106 1.36 -12.76 -14.99
C THR A 106 0.06 -12.54 -15.76
N ILE A 107 -0.51 -11.36 -15.62
CA ILE A 107 -1.69 -10.98 -16.40
C ILE A 107 -1.50 -9.55 -16.90
N GLY A 108 -1.37 -9.39 -18.22
CA GLY A 108 -1.20 -8.07 -18.82
C GLY A 108 -0.05 -8.03 -19.79
N GLN A 109 -0.16 -7.13 -20.77
CA GLN A 109 0.89 -6.97 -21.78
C GLN A 109 2.20 -6.52 -21.10
N LYS A 110 3.30 -7.21 -21.44
CA LYS A 110 4.66 -6.94 -20.92
C LYS A 110 4.81 -7.13 -19.40
N SER A 111 3.86 -7.85 -18.77
CA SER A 111 4.01 -8.15 -17.35
C SER A 111 5.10 -9.23 -17.17
N GLU A 112 5.88 -9.13 -16.08
CA GLU A 112 6.98 -10.04 -15.82
C GLU A 112 6.97 -10.50 -14.36
N ALA A 113 6.74 -11.80 -14.13
CA ALA A 113 6.84 -12.43 -12.81
C ALA A 113 7.79 -13.61 -12.95
N GLU A 114 9.08 -13.35 -12.99
CA GLU A 114 10.08 -14.37 -13.28
C GLU A 114 10.62 -15.07 -12.03
N GLY A 115 10.41 -14.52 -10.83
CA GLY A 115 10.74 -15.19 -9.58
C GLY A 115 9.77 -16.32 -9.28
N ARG A 116 10.04 -17.11 -8.22
CA ARG A 116 9.15 -18.18 -7.81
C ARG A 116 7.93 -17.62 -7.06
N THR A 117 6.75 -18.18 -7.37
CA THR A 117 5.49 -17.84 -6.69
C THR A 117 5.24 -16.33 -6.65
N ALA A 118 5.68 -15.63 -7.70
CA ALA A 118 5.52 -14.19 -7.84
C ALA A 118 4.23 -13.85 -8.60
N VAL A 119 3.72 -12.63 -8.42
CA VAL A 119 2.51 -12.18 -9.10
C VAL A 119 2.77 -10.83 -9.77
N ALA A 120 2.50 -10.72 -11.07
CA ALA A 120 2.60 -9.45 -11.80
C ALA A 120 1.33 -9.23 -12.62
N ILE A 121 0.50 -8.25 -12.22
CA ILE A 121 -0.77 -8.00 -12.89
C ILE A 121 -0.85 -6.53 -13.32
N GLY A 122 -0.97 -6.29 -14.63
CA GLY A 122 -1.06 -4.96 -15.20
C GLY A 122 -0.09 -4.78 -16.35
N TYR A 123 -0.28 -3.73 -17.14
CA TYR A 123 0.65 -3.39 -18.23
C TYR A 123 2.03 -3.10 -17.63
N SER A 124 3.05 -3.82 -18.09
CA SER A 124 4.44 -3.66 -17.61
C SER A 124 4.60 -3.79 -16.09
N ALA A 125 3.70 -4.51 -15.42
CA ALA A 125 3.91 -4.84 -14.00
C ALA A 125 5.07 -5.82 -13.89
N LYS A 126 5.99 -5.62 -12.92
CA LYS A 126 7.22 -6.41 -12.89
C LYS A 126 7.64 -6.85 -11.48
N THR A 127 7.98 -8.13 -11.36
CA THR A 127 8.83 -8.61 -10.27
C THR A 127 10.14 -9.11 -10.89
N GLY A 128 11.24 -8.95 -10.22
CA GLY A 128 12.54 -9.39 -10.76
C GLY A 128 12.71 -10.91 -10.75
N SER A 129 13.63 -11.40 -11.56
CA SER A 129 13.88 -12.84 -11.73
C SER A 129 14.46 -13.50 -10.48
N GLU A 130 15.08 -12.76 -9.60
CA GLU A 130 15.65 -13.27 -8.36
C GLU A 130 14.72 -13.01 -7.15
N HIS A 131 13.50 -12.52 -7.39
CA HIS A 131 12.65 -12.02 -6.32
C HIS A 131 11.44 -12.93 -6.09
N ASP A 132 11.68 -13.97 -5.30
CA ASP A 132 10.62 -14.93 -4.95
C ASP A 132 9.55 -14.29 -4.07
N ASN A 133 8.30 -14.74 -4.24
CA ASN A 133 7.15 -14.30 -3.45
C ASN A 133 6.87 -12.80 -3.55
N ALA A 134 7.28 -12.16 -4.64
CA ALA A 134 7.04 -10.73 -4.85
C ALA A 134 5.69 -10.51 -5.57
N ILE A 135 5.01 -9.42 -5.25
CA ILE A 135 3.71 -9.09 -5.85
C ILE A 135 3.77 -7.66 -6.41
N ALA A 136 3.47 -7.51 -7.71
CA ALA A 136 3.40 -6.21 -8.39
C ALA A 136 2.06 -6.11 -9.12
N ILE A 137 1.18 -5.23 -8.67
CA ILE A 137 -0.15 -5.06 -9.27
C ILE A 137 -0.38 -3.60 -9.66
N GLY A 138 -0.59 -3.36 -10.94
CA GLY A 138 -0.84 -2.02 -11.46
C GLY A 138 0.02 -1.72 -12.69
N ASN A 139 -0.41 -0.73 -13.47
CA ASN A 139 0.34 -0.28 -14.64
C ASN A 139 1.72 0.22 -14.20
N ASN A 140 2.79 -0.35 -14.75
CA ASN A 140 4.19 -0.01 -14.44
C ASN A 140 4.57 -0.19 -12.96
N SER A 141 3.84 -1.02 -12.21
CA SER A 141 4.24 -1.31 -10.82
C SER A 141 5.48 -2.19 -10.79
N THR A 142 6.38 -1.98 -9.83
CA THR A 142 7.65 -2.70 -9.79
C THR A 142 8.01 -3.15 -8.36
N ALA A 143 8.15 -4.47 -8.17
CA ALA A 143 8.57 -5.07 -6.90
C ALA A 143 9.97 -5.65 -7.07
N THR A 144 10.99 -5.02 -6.46
CA THR A 144 12.39 -5.37 -6.69
C THR A 144 13.07 -6.02 -5.49
N GLY A 145 12.39 -6.91 -4.81
CA GLY A 145 12.98 -7.68 -3.72
C GLY A 145 12.11 -8.85 -3.31
N PRO A 146 12.67 -9.85 -2.65
CA PRO A 146 11.86 -10.98 -2.20
C PRO A 146 10.84 -10.57 -1.14
N GLY A 147 9.67 -11.19 -1.17
CA GLY A 147 8.60 -10.91 -0.21
C GLY A 147 8.09 -9.49 -0.26
N THR A 148 8.17 -8.84 -1.42
CA THR A 148 7.79 -7.44 -1.61
C THR A 148 6.37 -7.37 -2.17
N VAL A 149 5.58 -6.39 -1.71
CA VAL A 149 4.23 -6.16 -2.22
C VAL A 149 4.12 -4.71 -2.72
N THR A 150 3.74 -4.53 -3.98
CA THR A 150 3.43 -3.19 -4.49
C THR A 150 2.12 -3.22 -5.27
N VAL A 151 1.22 -2.29 -4.94
CA VAL A 151 -0.07 -2.17 -5.62
C VAL A 151 -0.36 -0.70 -5.93
N GLY A 152 -0.44 -0.39 -7.22
CA GLY A 152 -0.74 0.97 -7.67
C GLY A 152 -0.04 1.30 -8.98
N HIS A 153 -0.57 2.30 -9.69
CA HIS A 153 0.05 2.79 -10.91
C HIS A 153 1.45 3.36 -10.59
N SER A 154 2.47 2.87 -11.28
CA SER A 154 3.87 3.32 -11.11
C SER A 154 4.36 3.25 -9.66
N SER A 155 3.81 2.34 -8.87
CA SER A 155 4.28 2.11 -7.51
C SER A 155 5.57 1.28 -7.54
N GLU A 156 6.44 1.50 -6.54
CA GLU A 156 7.78 0.91 -6.53
C GLU A 156 8.14 0.46 -5.12
N ALA A 157 8.53 -0.80 -4.97
CA ALA A 157 8.86 -1.35 -3.65
C ALA A 157 10.14 -2.17 -3.71
N LYS A 158 10.99 -2.04 -2.69
CA LYS A 158 12.22 -2.80 -2.54
C LYS A 158 12.09 -3.82 -1.41
N ASP A 159 13.04 -4.68 -1.33
CA ASP A 159 13.18 -5.84 -0.43
C ASP A 159 12.27 -5.83 0.80
N ARG A 160 11.37 -6.81 0.89
CA ARG A 160 10.45 -7.03 2.02
C ARG A 160 9.61 -5.80 2.39
N SER A 161 9.29 -4.96 1.41
CA SER A 161 8.51 -3.74 1.62
C SER A 161 7.06 -3.93 1.18
N VAL A 162 6.17 -3.10 1.74
CA VAL A 162 4.76 -3.05 1.34
C VAL A 162 4.46 -1.63 0.87
N VAL A 163 4.04 -1.51 -0.40
CA VAL A 163 3.76 -0.20 -1.02
C VAL A 163 2.39 -0.22 -1.67
N LEU A 164 1.48 0.64 -1.22
CA LEU A 164 0.12 0.72 -1.75
C LEU A 164 -0.21 2.17 -2.11
N GLY A 165 -0.38 2.46 -3.41
CA GLY A 165 -0.75 3.79 -3.87
C GLY A 165 -0.12 4.16 -5.20
N ALA A 166 -0.75 5.06 -5.92
CA ALA A 166 -0.21 5.52 -7.19
C ALA A 166 1.07 6.34 -6.96
N ASN A 167 2.13 6.01 -7.70
CA ASN A 167 3.44 6.67 -7.59
C ASN A 167 4.04 6.59 -6.18
N ALA A 168 3.57 5.66 -5.36
CA ALA A 168 4.11 5.44 -4.03
C ALA A 168 5.45 4.71 -4.13
N LYS A 169 6.42 5.05 -3.26
CA LYS A 169 7.77 4.49 -3.37
C LYS A 169 8.36 4.07 -2.03
N GLY A 170 8.73 2.78 -1.94
CA GLY A 170 9.57 2.26 -0.87
C GLY A 170 10.99 2.09 -1.40
N GLU A 171 11.85 3.07 -1.18
CA GLU A 171 13.17 3.11 -1.80
C GLU A 171 14.23 2.31 -1.07
N SER A 172 13.90 1.77 0.08
CA SER A 172 14.80 0.96 0.88
C SER A 172 14.09 -0.29 1.41
N ALA A 173 14.81 -1.16 2.09
CA ALA A 173 14.28 -2.43 2.58
C ALA A 173 13.33 -2.25 3.77
N GLN A 174 12.35 -3.13 3.85
CA GLN A 174 11.46 -3.25 5.02
C GLN A 174 10.65 -1.97 5.29
N THR A 175 10.21 -1.28 4.20
CA THR A 175 9.42 -0.07 4.34
C THR A 175 7.92 -0.39 4.24
N VAL A 176 7.10 0.48 4.86
CA VAL A 176 5.65 0.47 4.67
C VAL A 176 5.24 1.82 4.09
N VAL A 177 4.62 1.81 2.91
CA VAL A 177 4.23 3.04 2.22
C VAL A 177 2.79 2.91 1.75
N ILE A 178 1.93 3.82 2.22
CA ILE A 178 0.51 3.77 1.85
C ILE A 178 0.03 5.19 1.51
N GLY A 179 -0.35 5.41 0.26
CA GLY A 179 -0.87 6.72 -0.18
C GLY A 179 -0.26 7.16 -1.50
N THR A 180 -1.01 7.98 -2.23
CA THR A 180 -0.52 8.53 -3.49
C THR A 180 0.72 9.40 -3.24
N LEU A 181 1.80 9.16 -4.00
CA LEU A 181 3.08 9.88 -3.91
C LEU A 181 3.80 9.71 -2.57
N ALA A 182 3.28 8.86 -1.66
CA ALA A 182 3.95 8.60 -0.38
C ALA A 182 5.33 7.98 -0.63
N LYS A 183 6.31 8.28 0.25
CA LYS A 183 7.68 7.87 0.01
C LYS A 183 8.41 7.51 1.30
N ALA A 184 9.01 6.34 1.33
CA ALA A 184 9.89 5.91 2.41
C ALA A 184 11.29 5.70 1.84
N SER A 185 12.24 6.58 2.19
CA SER A 185 13.57 6.59 1.58
C SER A 185 14.59 5.76 2.36
N ALA A 186 14.40 5.58 3.66
CA ALA A 186 15.33 4.83 4.49
C ALA A 186 14.70 3.51 4.95
N SER A 187 15.53 2.55 5.28
CA SER A 187 15.06 1.23 5.71
C SER A 187 14.26 1.29 7.01
N GLN A 188 13.32 0.36 7.14
CA GLN A 188 12.44 0.19 8.31
C GLN A 188 11.56 1.42 8.58
N SER A 189 11.36 2.29 7.57
CA SER A 189 10.55 3.49 7.77
C SER A 189 9.12 3.31 7.27
N ILE A 190 8.21 4.14 7.79
CA ILE A 190 6.77 4.06 7.52
C ILE A 190 6.28 5.41 7.01
N ALA A 191 5.67 5.46 5.83
CA ALA A 191 5.09 6.66 5.24
C ALA A 191 3.64 6.40 4.86
N ILE A 192 2.68 7.04 5.55
CA ILE A 192 1.26 6.83 5.31
C ILE A 192 0.55 8.16 5.11
N GLY A 193 -0.12 8.32 3.97
CA GLY A 193 -0.83 9.53 3.59
C GLY A 193 -0.34 10.11 2.29
N ALA A 194 -1.12 11.00 1.68
CA ALA A 194 -0.74 11.59 0.39
C ALA A 194 0.58 12.37 0.54
N ASP A 195 1.55 12.06 -0.32
CA ASP A 195 2.88 12.68 -0.35
C ASP A 195 3.61 12.68 1.01
N SER A 196 3.24 11.79 1.91
CA SER A 196 3.92 11.63 3.21
C SER A 196 5.37 11.12 2.99
N LYS A 197 6.34 11.63 3.77
CA LYS A 197 7.75 11.29 3.56
C LYS A 197 8.43 10.80 4.83
N ALA A 198 8.95 9.57 4.79
CA ALA A 198 9.73 9.00 5.88
C ALA A 198 11.17 8.85 5.38
N GLU A 199 12.04 9.78 5.78
CA GLU A 199 13.39 9.88 5.24
C GLU A 199 14.47 9.33 6.17
N GLY A 200 14.19 9.25 7.48
CA GLY A 200 15.13 8.71 8.44
C GLY A 200 15.00 7.21 8.62
N TYR A 201 16.09 6.54 8.96
CA TYR A 201 16.05 5.11 9.30
C TYR A 201 15.11 4.89 10.47
N GLY A 202 14.17 3.96 10.31
CA GLY A 202 13.19 3.66 11.36
C GLY A 202 12.21 4.79 11.65
N SER A 203 12.10 5.80 10.77
CA SER A 203 11.20 6.93 11.01
C SER A 203 9.75 6.60 10.65
N ILE A 204 8.81 7.35 11.24
CA ILE A 204 7.38 7.19 11.01
C ILE A 204 6.80 8.54 10.58
N SER A 205 6.17 8.59 9.41
CA SER A 205 5.52 9.77 8.89
C SER A 205 4.07 9.43 8.52
N ILE A 206 3.09 10.01 9.22
CA ILE A 206 1.67 9.73 8.97
C ILE A 206 0.89 11.04 8.87
N GLY A 207 0.38 11.35 7.67
CA GLY A 207 -0.39 12.57 7.44
C GLY A 207 -0.39 12.94 5.97
N GLY A 208 -1.14 13.96 5.64
CA GLY A 208 -1.28 14.38 4.25
C GLY A 208 -0.35 15.51 3.86
N ASP A 209 -0.57 15.95 2.62
CA ASP A 209 0.25 17.01 2.00
C ASP A 209 -0.43 18.38 2.01
N ASP A 210 -1.63 18.49 2.57
CA ASP A 210 -2.28 19.79 2.73
C ASP A 210 -3.24 19.79 3.92
N LEU A 211 -3.67 21.00 4.27
CA LEU A 211 -4.68 21.24 5.31
C LEU A 211 -5.72 22.23 4.78
N ASP A 212 -5.89 22.29 3.45
CA ASP A 212 -6.65 23.35 2.76
C ASP A 212 -8.10 23.42 3.20
N SER A 213 -8.69 22.30 3.60
CA SER A 213 -10.08 22.26 4.05
C SER A 213 -10.24 22.37 5.58
N THR A 214 -9.21 22.88 6.26
CA THR A 214 -9.23 22.99 7.73
C THR A 214 -8.90 24.42 8.17
N ASP A 215 -9.09 24.71 9.47
CA ASP A 215 -8.68 25.98 10.07
C ASP A 215 -7.16 26.12 10.20
N TYR A 216 -6.41 25.09 9.85
CA TYR A 216 -4.94 25.09 9.92
C TYR A 216 -4.28 25.40 8.58
N HIS A 217 -5.07 25.70 7.53
CA HIS A 217 -4.49 26.00 6.22
C HIS A 217 -3.63 27.26 6.28
N ASP A 218 -2.65 27.32 5.39
CA ASP A 218 -1.75 28.48 5.29
C ASP A 218 -2.04 29.20 3.97
N ASN A 219 -2.70 30.33 4.05
CA ASN A 219 -3.13 31.10 2.87
C ASN A 219 -1.97 31.70 2.08
N ASN A 220 -0.76 31.74 2.63
CA ASN A 220 0.36 32.46 2.02
C ASN A 220 1.36 31.56 1.28
N LYS A 221 1.13 30.26 1.20
CA LYS A 221 2.10 29.38 0.56
C LYS A 221 1.61 28.86 -0.78
N THR A 222 2.41 29.07 -1.81
CA THR A 222 2.14 28.45 -3.10
C THR A 222 2.40 26.95 -3.04
N ARG A 223 1.74 26.20 -3.90
CA ARG A 223 1.87 24.74 -3.94
C ARG A 223 3.32 24.26 -4.06
N GLN A 224 4.18 25.07 -4.67
CA GLN A 224 5.58 24.66 -4.92
C GLN A 224 6.46 24.71 -3.66
N THR A 225 6.07 25.45 -2.65
CA THR A 225 6.84 25.54 -1.40
C THR A 225 6.19 24.81 -0.24
N ARG A 226 5.06 24.12 -0.51
CA ARG A 226 4.33 23.42 0.55
C ARG A 226 5.14 22.23 1.06
N GLN A 227 5.36 22.21 2.37
CA GLN A 227 5.95 21.07 3.02
C GLN A 227 4.89 19.98 3.21
N THR A 228 5.27 18.75 3.01
CA THR A 228 4.39 17.61 3.31
C THR A 228 4.72 17.06 4.69
N THR A 229 3.86 16.17 5.22
CA THR A 229 4.18 15.48 6.48
C THR A 229 5.47 14.72 6.30
N THR A 230 6.49 15.03 7.13
CA THR A 230 7.85 14.52 6.89
C THR A 230 8.56 14.15 8.19
N ALA A 231 9.10 12.93 8.24
CA ALA A 231 9.97 12.46 9.32
C ALA A 231 11.38 12.26 8.75
N LYS A 232 12.29 13.23 9.01
CA LYS A 232 13.65 13.22 8.47
C LYS A 232 14.67 12.58 9.39
N GLY A 233 14.51 12.78 10.69
CA GLY A 233 15.47 12.26 11.65
C GLY A 233 15.38 10.74 11.77
N LYS A 234 16.49 10.10 12.12
CA LYS A 234 16.48 8.67 12.43
C LYS A 234 15.60 8.41 13.64
N ALA A 235 14.78 7.37 13.56
CA ALA A 235 13.83 7.01 14.63
C ALA A 235 12.89 8.15 15.01
N SER A 236 12.65 9.12 14.11
CA SER A 236 11.76 10.24 14.38
C SER A 236 10.30 9.89 14.04
N VAL A 237 9.37 10.61 14.66
CA VAL A 237 7.92 10.39 14.48
C VAL A 237 7.28 11.71 14.09
N ALA A 238 6.57 11.76 12.95
CA ALA A 238 5.80 12.91 12.50
C ALA A 238 4.39 12.45 12.15
N ILE A 239 3.42 12.83 12.99
CA ILE A 239 2.02 12.43 12.78
C ILE A 239 1.12 13.67 12.81
N GLY A 240 0.38 13.87 11.72
CA GLY A 240 -0.50 15.02 11.53
C GLY A 240 -0.16 15.79 10.28
N GLY A 241 -1.15 16.36 9.63
CA GLY A 241 -0.93 17.05 8.35
C GLY A 241 0.15 18.11 8.43
N LEU A 242 1.12 18.07 7.53
CA LEU A 242 2.22 19.02 7.40
C LEU A 242 3.14 19.07 8.63
N SER A 243 3.13 18.04 9.48
CA SER A 243 4.05 17.96 10.63
C SER A 243 5.47 17.63 10.16
N LEU A 244 6.48 18.09 10.93
CA LEU A 244 7.87 17.95 10.53
C LEU A 244 8.77 17.52 11.69
N ALA A 245 9.33 16.33 11.63
CA ALA A 245 10.28 15.81 12.62
C ALA A 245 11.66 15.73 11.97
N THR A 246 12.53 16.70 12.24
CA THR A 246 13.84 16.79 11.60
C THR A 246 14.95 16.19 12.46
N GLY A 247 14.84 16.33 13.77
CA GLY A 247 15.87 15.81 14.66
C GLY A 247 15.79 14.29 14.84
N ASP A 248 16.93 13.67 15.03
CA ASP A 248 16.98 12.25 15.38
C ASP A 248 16.23 12.02 16.70
N GLY A 249 15.42 10.97 16.75
CA GLY A 249 14.62 10.66 17.95
C GLY A 249 13.50 11.64 18.25
N SER A 250 13.25 12.64 17.40
CA SER A 250 12.22 13.64 17.70
C SER A 250 10.82 13.07 17.53
N THR A 251 9.87 13.60 18.32
CA THR A 251 8.46 13.18 18.30
C THR A 251 7.57 14.39 18.02
N VAL A 252 6.80 14.32 16.92
CA VAL A 252 5.91 15.39 16.51
C VAL A 252 4.51 14.84 16.31
N LEU A 253 3.53 15.45 16.99
CA LEU A 253 2.14 15.00 16.92
C LEU A 253 1.19 16.21 16.84
N GLY A 254 0.58 16.42 15.69
CA GLY A 254 -0.38 17.51 15.46
C GLY A 254 -0.13 18.25 14.16
N PRO A 255 -1.17 18.86 13.60
CA PRO A 255 -1.00 19.57 12.32
C PRO A 255 -0.02 20.76 12.46
N LEU A 256 0.90 20.88 11.50
CA LEU A 256 1.89 21.96 11.46
C LEU A 256 2.85 21.98 12.65
N ALA A 257 2.88 20.92 13.45
CA ALA A 257 3.84 20.82 14.56
C ALA A 257 5.23 20.50 14.02
N SER A 258 6.28 20.91 14.74
CA SER A 258 7.65 20.64 14.27
C SER A 258 8.65 20.48 15.41
N ALA A 259 9.62 19.58 15.21
CA ALA A 259 10.76 19.41 16.11
C ALA A 259 12.04 19.38 15.25
N SER A 260 12.87 20.40 15.43
CA SER A 260 13.99 20.63 14.52
C SER A 260 15.31 19.99 14.96
N HIS A 261 15.43 19.58 16.22
CA HIS A 261 16.68 19.08 16.75
C HIS A 261 16.49 17.77 17.52
N VAL A 262 17.60 17.17 17.92
CA VAL A 262 17.63 15.83 18.51
C VAL A 262 16.71 15.72 19.73
N GLU A 263 15.94 14.62 19.75
CA GLU A 263 15.03 14.25 20.84
C GLU A 263 14.03 15.35 21.24
N GLY A 264 13.73 16.28 20.30
CA GLY A 264 12.71 17.29 20.53
C GLY A 264 11.31 16.71 20.50
N ILE A 265 10.43 17.22 21.35
CA ILE A 265 9.02 16.78 21.42
C ILE A 265 8.11 17.97 21.11
N ALA A 266 7.21 17.82 20.15
CA ALA A 266 6.23 18.85 19.80
C ALA A 266 4.85 18.21 19.64
N ILE A 267 3.94 18.47 20.58
CA ILE A 267 2.59 17.88 20.59
C ILE A 267 1.54 18.99 20.63
N GLY A 268 0.68 19.02 19.62
CA GLY A 268 -0.37 20.03 19.49
C GLY A 268 -0.21 20.82 18.20
N ALA A 269 -1.32 21.38 17.70
CA ALA A 269 -1.29 22.13 16.45
C ALA A 269 -0.28 23.28 16.52
N ARG A 270 0.61 23.39 15.52
CA ARG A 270 1.63 24.45 15.42
C ARG A 270 2.61 24.50 16.58
N SER A 271 2.71 23.42 17.39
CA SER A 271 3.71 23.35 18.45
C SER A 271 5.12 23.23 17.88
N LYS A 272 6.12 23.75 18.61
CA LYS A 272 7.49 23.78 18.08
C LYS A 272 8.52 23.43 19.15
N SER A 273 9.32 22.40 18.90
CA SER A 273 10.57 22.18 19.64
C SER A 273 11.69 22.73 18.75
N THR A 274 12.27 23.86 19.16
CA THR A 274 13.17 24.61 18.29
C THR A 274 14.65 24.29 18.54
N ASN A 275 14.94 23.50 19.57
CA ASN A 275 16.32 23.13 19.88
C ASN A 275 16.35 21.76 20.58
N GLU A 276 17.54 21.29 20.90
CA GLU A 276 17.76 19.95 21.51
C GLU A 276 16.94 19.77 22.79
N TYR A 277 16.31 18.57 22.91
CA TYR A 277 15.59 18.14 24.10
C TYR A 277 14.45 19.07 24.52
N GLY A 278 14.00 19.97 23.63
CA GLY A 278 12.88 20.85 23.92
C GLY A 278 11.57 20.08 23.95
N ILE A 279 10.71 20.36 24.93
CA ILE A 279 9.41 19.71 25.08
C ILE A 279 8.31 20.77 24.96
N ALA A 280 7.58 20.79 23.83
CA ALA A 280 6.52 21.75 23.55
C ALA A 280 5.18 20.99 23.47
N VAL A 281 4.29 21.20 24.43
CA VAL A 281 2.99 20.51 24.46
C VAL A 281 1.86 21.53 24.59
N GLY A 282 1.03 21.64 23.57
CA GLY A 282 -0.08 22.61 23.52
C GLY A 282 -0.11 23.33 22.18
N GLY A 283 -1.30 23.78 21.79
CA GLY A 283 -1.44 24.55 20.53
C GLY A 283 -0.55 25.78 20.55
N GLY A 284 0.37 25.90 19.59
CA GLY A 284 1.30 27.03 19.49
C GLY A 284 2.40 27.05 20.53
N ALA A 285 2.53 26.02 21.37
CA ALA A 285 3.61 25.96 22.36
C ALA A 285 4.98 25.94 21.68
N THR A 286 5.98 26.61 22.28
CA THR A 286 7.34 26.66 21.74
C THR A 286 8.38 26.44 22.82
N ALA A 287 9.24 25.44 22.64
CA ALA A 287 10.30 25.08 23.61
C ALA A 287 11.67 25.21 22.98
N GLY A 288 12.59 25.82 23.70
CA GLY A 288 14.00 25.95 23.33
C GLY A 288 14.84 24.77 23.82
N LYS A 289 16.14 25.00 24.05
CA LYS A 289 17.08 23.96 24.44
C LYS A 289 16.80 23.50 25.89
N ASN A 290 16.63 22.20 26.08
CA ASN A 290 16.33 21.58 27.39
C ASN A 290 15.12 22.18 28.07
N ALA A 291 14.22 22.85 27.33
CA ALA A 291 13.15 23.64 27.90
C ALA A 291 11.83 22.91 27.82
N VAL A 292 10.88 23.25 28.74
CA VAL A 292 9.53 22.73 28.75
C VAL A 292 8.55 23.86 28.49
N ALA A 293 7.70 23.73 27.55
CA ALA A 293 6.58 24.63 27.31
C ALA A 293 5.28 23.83 27.25
N UNK A 294 4.46 23.97 28.09
CA UNK A 294 3.25 23.25 28.18
C UNK A 294 2.14 24.19 28.38
N GLY A 295 1.23 24.13 27.51
CA GLY A 295 0.02 24.92 27.49
C GLY A 295 -0.13 25.72 26.20
N LYS A 296 -1.37 26.19 25.96
CA LYS A 296 -1.62 26.97 24.73
C LYS A 296 -0.73 28.20 24.68
N GLU A 297 -0.01 28.37 23.56
CA GLU A 297 0.86 29.53 23.31
C GLU A 297 1.92 29.74 24.40
N SER A 298 2.30 28.71 25.12
CA SER A 298 3.38 28.77 26.07
C SER A 298 4.73 28.85 25.39
N UNK A 299 5.78 29.52 25.92
CA UNK A 299 7.02 29.65 25.33
C UNK A 299 8.03 29.51 26.36
N GLY A 300 8.66 28.50 26.38
CA GLY A 300 9.87 28.23 27.15
C GLY A 300 11.09 28.40 26.24
N ALA A 301 11.47 29.62 25.94
CA ALA A 301 12.55 29.87 25.00
C ALA A 301 13.94 29.87 25.60
N GLY A 302 14.04 30.17 26.90
CA GLY A 302 15.33 30.14 27.59
C GLY A 302 15.85 28.71 27.76
N THR A 303 17.17 28.56 27.73
CA THR A 303 17.81 27.26 28.00
C THR A 303 17.47 26.80 29.43
N ASP A 304 17.17 25.51 29.58
CA ASP A 304 16.88 24.91 30.88
C ASP A 304 15.69 25.60 31.58
N SER A 305 14.71 26.11 30.81
CA SER A 305 13.58 26.85 31.38
C SER A 305 12.28 26.01 31.35
N ILE A 306 11.36 26.36 32.23
CA ILE A 306 10.04 25.72 32.32
C ILE A 306 8.95 26.79 32.25
N ALA A 307 8.04 26.66 31.27
CA ALA A 307 6.89 27.57 31.10
C ALA A 307 5.61 26.75 31.04
N ILE A 308 4.81 26.78 32.09
CA ILE A 308 3.58 25.99 32.18
C ILE A 308 2.36 26.88 32.41
N GLY A 309 1.41 26.84 31.49
CA GLY A 309 0.18 27.60 31.56
C GLY A 309 -0.17 28.26 30.22
N ASN A 310 -1.41 28.69 30.12
CA ASN A 310 -1.86 29.41 28.91
C ASN A 310 -1.08 30.72 28.80
N SER A 311 -0.36 30.90 27.70
CA SER A 311 0.48 32.09 27.43
C SER A 311 1.53 32.32 28.54
N ALA A 312 1.99 31.27 29.17
CA ALA A 312 3.13 31.35 30.09
C ALA A 312 4.40 31.48 29.26
N LYS A 313 5.19 32.52 29.50
CA LYS A 313 6.37 32.76 28.66
C LYS A 313 7.60 33.12 29.46
N THR A 314 8.71 32.45 29.19
CA THR A 314 10.02 32.85 29.71
C THR A 314 11.07 32.75 28.57
N THR A 315 11.88 33.81 28.46
CA THR A 315 13.03 33.80 27.54
C THR A 315 14.35 33.73 28.31
N GLY A 316 14.29 33.92 29.63
CA GLY A 316 15.50 33.80 30.46
C GLY A 316 15.84 32.36 30.77
N ALA A 317 17.14 32.07 30.81
CA ALA A 317 17.63 30.74 31.14
C ALA A 317 17.41 30.40 32.63
N ASP A 318 17.37 29.12 32.97
CA ASP A 318 17.24 28.63 34.34
C ASP A 318 16.04 29.20 35.05
N SER A 319 14.91 29.36 34.36
CA SER A 319 13.74 30.04 34.91
C SER A 319 12.52 29.12 34.93
N VAL A 320 11.69 29.25 35.96
CA VAL A 320 10.46 28.48 36.09
C VAL A 320 9.27 29.44 36.14
N VAL A 321 8.34 29.31 35.21
CA VAL A 321 7.09 30.08 35.25
C VAL A 321 5.90 29.12 35.19
N VAL A 322 4.99 29.25 36.13
CA VAL A 322 3.80 28.40 36.22
C VAL A 322 2.57 29.24 36.51
N GLY A 323 1.69 29.35 35.52
CA GLY A 323 0.48 30.16 35.63
C GLY A 323 0.12 30.76 34.29
N ALA A 324 -1.04 31.38 34.21
CA ALA A 324 -1.47 31.95 32.93
C ALA A 324 -0.99 33.41 32.80
N ASN A 325 -0.72 33.79 31.55
CA ASN A 325 -0.35 35.15 31.14
C ASN A 325 0.89 35.66 31.89
N ILE A 326 1.87 34.84 32.06
CA ILE A 326 3.17 35.22 32.65
C ILE A 326 4.15 35.56 31.56
N UNK A 327 5.04 36.39 31.66
CA UNK A 327 5.98 36.73 30.73
C UNK A 327 7.08 37.27 31.50
N VAL A 328 8.04 36.61 31.55
CA VAL A 328 9.32 37.06 32.16
C VAL A 328 10.44 36.94 31.13
N THR A 329 11.36 37.87 31.23
CA THR A 329 12.51 37.89 30.28
C THR A 329 13.83 37.67 31.00
N ASP A 330 13.89 37.94 32.29
CA ASP A 330 15.10 37.69 33.08
C ASP A 330 15.31 36.21 33.30
N GLY A 331 16.52 35.82 33.69
CA GLY A 331 16.88 34.44 34.00
C GLY A 331 17.05 34.18 35.49
N GLN A 332 17.17 32.88 35.84
CA GLN A 332 17.41 32.39 37.19
C GLN A 332 16.30 32.85 38.18
N LEU A 333 15.04 32.63 37.83
CA LEU A 333 13.90 33.11 38.60
C LEU A 333 12.79 32.07 38.70
N VAL A 334 11.90 32.29 39.64
CA VAL A 334 10.65 31.51 39.80
C VAL A 334 9.47 32.48 39.83
N ALA A 335 8.47 32.30 38.95
CA ALA A 335 7.26 33.12 38.96
C ALA A 335 6.05 32.18 38.86
N ILE A 336 5.26 32.09 39.95
CA ILE A 336 4.13 31.16 40.00
C ILE A 336 2.85 31.94 40.38
N GLY A 337 1.82 31.83 39.53
CA GLY A 337 0.53 32.49 39.73
C GLY A 337 0.09 33.26 38.49
N TYR A 338 -1.17 33.70 38.47
CA TYR A 338 -1.70 34.44 37.35
C TYR A 338 -0.99 35.79 37.21
N GLN A 339 -0.36 36.04 36.05
CA GLN A 339 0.37 37.28 35.77
C GLN A 339 1.54 37.57 36.73
N ALA A 340 2.01 36.56 37.44
CA ALA A 340 3.16 36.72 38.38
C ALA A 340 4.38 37.24 37.60
N SER A 341 5.18 38.11 38.23
CA SER A 341 6.37 38.68 37.64
C SER A 341 7.53 38.65 38.61
N ALA A 342 8.67 38.17 38.15
CA ALA A 342 9.89 38.05 38.96
C ALA A 342 11.06 38.63 38.19
N LYS A 343 12.06 39.14 38.89
CA LYS A 343 13.34 39.58 38.30
C LYS A 343 14.42 38.55 38.56
N SER A 344 15.60 38.79 37.95
CA SER A 344 16.71 37.86 38.10
C SER A 344 16.98 37.50 39.56
N ARG A 345 17.20 36.22 39.82
CA ARG A 345 17.52 35.67 41.14
C ARG A 345 16.45 35.94 42.19
N SER A 346 15.18 36.00 41.77
CA SER A 346 14.08 36.22 42.69
C SER A 346 12.96 35.20 42.53
N THR A 347 12.09 35.12 43.51
CA THR A 347 10.90 34.26 43.51
C THR A 347 9.66 35.11 43.75
N ALA A 348 8.67 34.99 42.87
CA ALA A 348 7.37 35.63 43.01
C ALA A 348 6.29 34.55 43.06
N LEU A 349 5.51 34.53 44.12
CA LEU A 349 4.40 33.58 44.30
C LEU A 349 3.10 34.36 44.52
N GLY A 350 2.08 34.06 43.75
CA GLY A 350 0.75 34.65 43.95
C GLY A 350 0.25 35.41 42.73
N TYR A 351 -0.90 36.05 42.91
CA TYR A 351 -1.55 36.84 41.87
C TYR A 351 -0.92 38.24 41.81
N LYS A 352 -0.82 38.83 40.62
CA LYS A 352 -0.33 40.19 40.44
C LYS A 352 -1.22 41.21 41.13
#